data_0e13544863c0d99db8cfd7494ba4aa04
#
_entry.id   0e13544863c0d99db8cfd7494ba4aa04
#
_cell.length_a   1.000
_cell.length_b   1.000
_cell.length_c   1.000
_cell.angle_alpha   90.00
_cell.angle_beta   90.00
_cell.angle_gamma   90.00
#
_symmetry.space_group_name_H-M   'P 1'
#
loop_
_entity.id
_entity.type
_entity.pdbx_description
1 polymer ?
#
loop_
_entity_poly.entity_id
_entity_poly.type
_entity_poly.pdbx_seq_one_letter_code
_entity_poly.pdbx_strand_id
1 'polypeptide(L)'
;MKMLVLKKQKHNEPRLVELIGMLSDLLTFLYEDTNFNDKLWNKNFNAILDFQDSDGSFKLFDSYEIPSDTRVEFCWMPTYVCTAILMKAYMTDPSSFTSKEESALLEGLKMSSKKNLRGHGFKAFKGQIESLEIFMKAGLREFLDVHRDFCPEFSEMISKIITKSNDIETNEEFEPWGESYEAEIKSVNEYFSNRNVFVYGTLMNGETNHHYLENSTYLGMATIERYEMYNVGWYPAIIDGDGLIIGELYQVPTDDMPSIDMLEGEGSLYIKRCETVTDSKGNSSFAFIYVYNRDCSDLERISAWNREYVWYVSYGSNMLNERFMCYIKGGSFEGSRYRQACSDATPPLAVKTFEIPYDMYFGNTSGSWQDCGVSFLDVTKKGHALGVAYLINKNQFRHVCAEENGGRAPEEGYSWYEDIIDLGVMDGFEVKTITNRNILPYNEPCLEYKKTLISGIKDNWWDMHLIDINNYLDSCIR
;
A
#
# COMPACT_ATOMS: atom_id res chain seq x y z
N MET A 1 -17.25 2.99 10.98
CA MET A 1 -16.28 3.25 12.06
C MET A 1 -16.98 3.93 13.23
N LYS A 2 -17.41 3.18 14.24
CA LYS A 2 -17.79 3.79 15.51
C LYS A 2 -16.48 4.20 16.19
N MET A 3 -16.09 5.45 15.97
CA MET A 3 -14.98 6.09 16.67
C MET A 3 -15.07 5.71 18.15
N LEU A 4 -14.00 5.17 18.71
CA LEU A 4 -13.83 5.03 20.16
C LEU A 4 -13.96 6.43 20.77
N VAL A 5 -15.19 6.86 21.00
CA VAL A 5 -15.46 8.02 21.82
C VAL A 5 -15.24 7.57 23.25
N LEU A 6 -13.98 7.64 23.69
CA LEU A 6 -13.66 7.65 25.11
C LEU A 6 -14.48 8.78 25.71
N LYS A 7 -15.64 8.48 26.27
CA LYS A 7 -16.42 9.46 27.03
C LYS A 7 -15.45 10.02 28.06
N LYS A 8 -15.21 11.33 28.01
CA LYS A 8 -14.47 12.08 29.01
C LYS A 8 -14.97 11.68 30.38
N GLN A 9 -14.33 10.69 31.01
CA GLN A 9 -14.49 10.47 32.43
C GLN A 9 -13.61 11.47 33.18
N LYS A 10 -14.02 11.82 34.39
CA LYS A 10 -13.56 12.95 35.20
C LYS A 10 -12.09 12.95 35.63
N HIS A 11 -11.22 12.13 35.08
CA HIS A 11 -9.80 12.05 35.45
C HIS A 11 -8.95 12.51 34.26
N ASN A 12 -8.46 13.73 34.33
CA ASN A 12 -7.40 14.26 33.46
C ASN A 12 -6.06 13.63 33.90
N GLU A 13 -5.83 12.36 33.62
CA GLU A 13 -4.50 11.80 33.78
C GLU A 13 -3.66 12.15 32.52
N PRO A 14 -2.51 12.81 32.70
CA PRO A 14 -1.65 13.23 31.58
C PRO A 14 -1.25 12.05 30.68
N ARG A 15 -0.98 10.88 31.28
CA ARG A 15 -0.61 9.65 30.58
C ARG A 15 -1.69 9.16 29.61
N LEU A 16 -2.96 9.27 30.00
CA LEU A 16 -4.10 8.89 29.15
C LEU A 16 -4.21 9.81 27.92
N VAL A 17 -4.05 11.12 28.11
CA VAL A 17 -4.12 12.11 27.02
C VAL A 17 -3.00 11.89 26.02
N GLU A 18 -1.79 11.61 26.51
CA GLU A 18 -0.62 11.33 25.70
C GLU A 18 -0.78 10.03 24.92
N LEU A 19 -1.20 8.94 25.56
CA LEU A 19 -1.44 7.65 24.92
C LEU A 19 -2.54 7.75 23.85
N ILE A 20 -3.62 8.49 24.10
CA ILE A 20 -4.68 8.71 23.10
C ILE A 20 -4.16 9.47 21.88
N GLY A 21 -3.33 10.50 22.08
CA GLY A 21 -2.71 11.25 20.99
C GLY A 21 -1.84 10.36 20.10
N MET A 22 -1.00 9.54 20.73
CA MET A 22 -0.14 8.60 20.03
C MET A 22 -0.93 7.48 19.33
N LEU A 23 -1.96 6.94 19.99
CA LEU A 23 -2.82 5.91 19.41
C LEU A 23 -3.60 6.43 18.21
N SER A 24 -3.94 7.72 18.15
CA SER A 24 -4.63 8.30 16.98
C SER A 24 -3.80 8.14 15.70
N ASP A 25 -2.51 8.47 15.77
CA ASP A 25 -1.60 8.34 14.63
C ASP A 25 -1.34 6.86 14.26
N LEU A 26 -1.24 6.01 15.28
CA LEU A 26 -0.97 4.58 15.11
C LEU A 26 -2.20 3.78 14.68
N LEU A 27 -3.41 4.23 15.03
CA LEU A 27 -4.65 3.69 14.51
C LEU A 27 -4.78 3.96 13.00
N THR A 28 -4.29 5.10 12.53
CA THR A 28 -4.19 5.36 11.08
C THR A 28 -3.35 4.27 10.42
N PHE A 29 -2.20 3.92 10.96
CA PHE A 29 -1.39 2.81 10.46
C PHE A 29 -2.10 1.46 10.50
N LEU A 30 -2.91 1.19 11.53
CA LEU A 30 -3.63 -0.08 11.66
C LEU A 30 -4.81 -0.19 10.70
N TYR A 31 -5.56 0.91 10.48
CA TYR A 31 -6.83 0.91 9.76
C TYR A 31 -6.76 1.50 8.35
N GLU A 32 -5.82 2.39 8.09
CA GLU A 32 -5.56 2.94 6.77
C GLU A 32 -4.28 2.30 6.24
N ASP A 33 -4.36 1.67 5.07
CA ASP A 33 -3.22 1.03 4.42
C ASP A 33 -2.30 2.09 3.79
N THR A 34 -1.94 3.13 4.58
CA THR A 34 -1.07 4.21 4.16
C THR A 34 0.39 3.81 4.28
N ASN A 35 1.19 4.24 3.31
CA ASN A 35 2.63 4.08 3.33
C ASN A 35 3.22 4.64 4.62
N PHE A 36 4.06 3.83 5.24
CA PHE A 36 4.76 4.10 6.47
C PHE A 36 5.60 5.38 6.39
N ASN A 37 5.26 6.41 7.15
CA ASN A 37 6.16 7.53 7.34
C ASN A 37 7.17 7.20 8.45
N ASP A 38 8.38 6.80 8.08
CA ASP A 38 9.43 6.30 8.97
C ASP A 38 9.70 7.19 10.20
N LYS A 39 9.62 8.51 10.08
CA LYS A 39 9.91 9.43 11.19
C LYS A 39 8.82 9.49 12.24
N LEU A 40 7.56 9.57 11.83
CA LEU A 40 6.41 9.63 12.74
C LEU A 40 6.20 8.27 13.40
N TRP A 41 6.38 7.21 12.66
CA TRP A 41 6.36 5.85 13.14
C TRP A 41 7.40 5.61 14.23
N ASN A 42 8.68 5.81 13.94
CA ASN A 42 9.74 5.53 14.90
C ASN A 42 9.56 6.28 16.23
N LYS A 43 9.04 7.52 16.18
CA LYS A 43 8.75 8.29 17.38
C LYS A 43 7.60 7.69 18.18
N ASN A 44 6.48 7.39 17.53
CA ASN A 44 5.27 6.94 18.20
C ASN A 44 5.36 5.46 18.58
N PHE A 45 6.04 4.65 17.78
CA PHE A 45 6.27 3.24 18.06
C PHE A 45 7.15 3.04 19.31
N ASN A 46 8.27 3.75 19.41
CA ASN A 46 9.12 3.70 20.60
C ASN A 46 8.37 4.18 21.85
N ALA A 47 7.50 5.17 21.70
CA ALA A 47 6.70 5.66 22.80
C ALA A 47 5.66 4.64 23.29
N ILE A 48 5.06 3.82 22.40
CA ILE A 48 4.17 2.71 22.82
C ILE A 48 4.87 1.76 23.78
N LEU A 49 6.13 1.40 23.52
CA LEU A 49 6.89 0.47 24.34
C LEU A 49 7.06 0.96 25.78
N ASP A 50 7.08 2.27 26.00
CA ASP A 50 7.20 2.88 27.32
C ASP A 50 5.88 2.81 28.13
N PHE A 51 4.76 2.52 27.46
CA PHE A 51 3.45 2.33 28.10
C PHE A 51 3.15 0.87 28.47
N GLN A 52 3.99 -0.07 28.05
CA GLN A 52 3.80 -1.47 28.42
C GLN A 52 4.20 -1.72 29.87
N ASP A 53 3.30 -2.29 30.66
CA ASP A 53 3.57 -2.71 32.01
C ASP A 53 4.27 -4.08 32.06
N SER A 54 4.88 -4.40 33.20
CA SER A 54 5.64 -5.64 33.41
C SER A 54 4.81 -6.94 33.22
N ASP A 55 3.49 -6.84 33.22
CA ASP A 55 2.57 -7.97 32.96
C ASP A 55 2.18 -8.11 31.48
N GLY A 56 2.74 -7.28 30.61
CA GLY A 56 2.47 -7.27 29.16
C GLY A 56 1.28 -6.42 28.76
N SER A 57 0.52 -5.85 29.68
CA SER A 57 -0.63 -4.98 29.37
C SER A 57 -0.18 -3.55 29.06
N PHE A 58 -1.02 -2.84 28.31
CA PHE A 58 -0.89 -1.39 28.07
C PHE A 58 -1.96 -0.68 28.89
N LYS A 59 -1.63 -0.25 30.10
CA LYS A 59 -2.60 0.30 31.05
C LYS A 59 -2.78 1.79 30.87
N LEU A 60 -4.03 2.23 30.95
CA LEU A 60 -4.38 3.66 30.94
C LEU A 60 -4.18 4.34 32.32
N PHE A 61 -4.02 3.56 33.41
CA PHE A 61 -3.97 4.07 34.79
C PHE A 61 -2.83 3.43 35.59
N ASP A 62 -2.16 4.21 36.39
CA ASP A 62 -1.04 3.76 37.25
C ASP A 62 -1.49 2.94 38.47
N SER A 63 -2.75 3.02 38.90
CA SER A 63 -3.30 2.27 40.03
C SER A 63 -4.42 1.34 39.64
N TYR A 64 -4.41 0.12 40.20
CA TYR A 64 -5.39 -0.94 40.00
C TYR A 64 -6.73 -0.74 40.75
N GLU A 65 -6.99 0.40 41.30
CA GLU A 65 -8.33 0.70 41.76
C GLU A 65 -9.24 0.97 40.52
N ILE A 66 -9.57 -0.12 39.82
CA ILE A 66 -10.65 -0.11 38.85
C ILE A 66 -11.91 0.15 39.66
N PRO A 67 -12.60 1.29 39.47
CA PRO A 67 -13.90 1.48 40.11
C PRO A 67 -14.78 0.27 39.81
N SER A 68 -15.52 -0.22 40.81
CA SER A 68 -16.33 -1.43 40.70
C SER A 68 -17.41 -1.39 39.59
N ASP A 69 -17.65 -0.21 39.04
CA ASP A 69 -18.58 0.08 37.93
C ASP A 69 -17.90 0.24 36.55
N THR A 70 -16.56 0.18 36.49
CA THR A 70 -15.83 0.31 35.23
C THR A 70 -15.90 -1.02 34.48
N ARG A 71 -16.50 -1.01 33.28
CA ARG A 71 -16.55 -2.20 32.45
C ARG A 71 -15.13 -2.61 32.04
N VAL A 72 -14.83 -3.88 32.21
CA VAL A 72 -13.53 -4.52 31.89
C VAL A 72 -13.04 -4.21 30.47
N GLU A 73 -13.97 -3.98 29.54
CA GLU A 73 -13.72 -3.60 28.14
C GLU A 73 -12.77 -2.40 27.96
N PHE A 74 -12.85 -1.40 28.84
CA PHE A 74 -12.00 -0.20 28.75
C PHE A 74 -10.53 -0.43 29.19
N CYS A 75 -10.26 -1.44 29.98
CA CYS A 75 -8.91 -1.74 30.44
C CYS A 75 -8.12 -2.56 29.44
N TRP A 76 -8.80 -3.26 28.49
CA TRP A 76 -8.17 -4.22 27.59
C TRP A 76 -8.01 -3.71 26.16
N MET A 77 -8.86 -2.81 25.73
CA MET A 77 -8.82 -2.25 24.38
C MET A 77 -7.43 -1.66 24.03
N PRO A 78 -6.78 -0.86 24.90
CA PRO A 78 -5.43 -0.39 24.61
C PRO A 78 -4.40 -1.52 24.46
N THR A 79 -4.53 -2.59 25.25
CA THR A 79 -3.64 -3.76 25.12
C THR A 79 -3.82 -4.41 23.75
N TYR A 80 -5.03 -4.64 23.30
CA TYR A 80 -5.30 -5.24 21.98
C TYR A 80 -4.81 -4.35 20.84
N VAL A 81 -5.10 -3.05 20.89
CA VAL A 81 -4.68 -2.10 19.84
C VAL A 81 -3.16 -1.99 19.78
N CYS A 82 -2.48 -1.77 20.90
CA CYS A 82 -1.03 -1.66 20.91
C CYS A 82 -0.35 -2.97 20.48
N THR A 83 -0.86 -4.12 20.93
CA THR A 83 -0.34 -5.43 20.52
C THR A 83 -0.56 -5.69 19.02
N ALA A 84 -1.73 -5.32 18.48
CA ALA A 84 -2.00 -5.44 17.05
C ALA A 84 -1.10 -4.54 16.21
N ILE A 85 -0.80 -3.33 16.67
CA ILE A 85 0.17 -2.42 16.02
C ILE A 85 1.57 -3.04 16.01
N LEU A 86 2.02 -3.58 17.15
CA LEU A 86 3.30 -4.30 17.24
C LEU A 86 3.33 -5.52 16.29
N MET A 87 2.23 -6.27 16.21
CA MET A 87 2.12 -7.42 15.31
C MET A 87 2.19 -6.99 13.84
N LYS A 88 1.46 -5.95 13.43
CA LYS A 88 1.52 -5.43 12.06
C LYS A 88 2.92 -4.96 11.68
N ALA A 89 3.60 -4.26 12.59
CA ALA A 89 4.98 -3.81 12.37
C ALA A 89 5.94 -5.00 12.25
N TYR A 90 5.82 -5.99 13.12
CA TYR A 90 6.61 -7.23 13.04
C TYR A 90 6.39 -7.96 11.72
N MET A 91 5.15 -8.09 11.28
CA MET A 91 4.82 -8.71 9.99
C MET A 91 5.37 -7.93 8.80
N THR A 92 5.48 -6.60 8.90
CA THR A 92 6.00 -5.76 7.81
C THR A 92 7.51 -5.90 7.65
N ASP A 93 8.27 -5.96 8.74
CA ASP A 93 9.72 -6.18 8.73
C ASP A 93 10.21 -6.85 10.03
N PRO A 94 10.16 -8.19 10.11
CA PRO A 94 10.64 -8.91 11.27
C PRO A 94 12.12 -8.65 11.58
N SER A 95 12.93 -8.38 10.55
CA SER A 95 14.38 -8.19 10.71
C SER A 95 14.75 -6.87 11.40
N SER A 96 13.87 -5.88 11.38
CA SER A 96 14.06 -4.60 12.06
C SER A 96 13.76 -4.65 13.57
N PHE A 97 13.09 -5.71 14.04
CA PHE A 97 12.71 -5.83 15.44
C PHE A 97 13.90 -6.13 16.35
N THR A 98 14.04 -5.33 17.39
CA THR A 98 14.97 -5.60 18.49
C THR A 98 14.39 -6.64 19.43
N SER A 99 15.24 -7.30 20.23
CA SER A 99 14.77 -8.26 21.25
C SER A 99 13.82 -7.62 22.28
N LYS A 100 13.89 -6.29 22.50
CA LYS A 100 12.92 -5.57 23.34
C LYS A 100 11.54 -5.52 22.72
N GLU A 101 11.46 -5.24 21.42
CA GLU A 101 10.22 -5.15 20.65
C GLU A 101 9.55 -6.51 20.47
N GLU A 102 10.34 -7.54 20.19
CA GLU A 102 9.84 -8.93 20.14
C GLU A 102 9.28 -9.37 21.49
N SER A 103 10.00 -9.05 22.59
CA SER A 103 9.53 -9.34 23.94
C SER A 103 8.23 -8.58 24.25
N ALA A 104 8.11 -7.32 23.83
CA ALA A 104 6.92 -6.52 24.04
C ALA A 104 5.71 -7.10 23.27
N LEU A 105 5.90 -7.52 22.03
CA LEU A 105 4.88 -8.21 21.24
C LEU A 105 4.46 -9.52 21.91
N LEU A 106 5.42 -10.36 22.33
CA LEU A 106 5.15 -11.65 22.97
C LEU A 106 4.32 -11.48 24.25
N GLU A 107 4.72 -10.57 25.13
CA GLU A 107 4.01 -10.33 26.40
C GLU A 107 2.62 -9.71 26.14
N GLY A 108 2.48 -8.82 25.15
CA GLY A 108 1.18 -8.28 24.72
C GLY A 108 0.23 -9.37 24.21
N LEU A 109 0.71 -10.31 23.39
CA LEU A 109 -0.05 -11.46 22.89
C LEU A 109 -0.47 -12.40 24.03
N LYS A 110 0.45 -12.74 24.95
CA LYS A 110 0.15 -13.52 26.14
C LYS A 110 -0.91 -12.86 27.01
N MET A 111 -0.82 -11.54 27.20
CA MET A 111 -1.81 -10.81 27.98
C MET A 111 -3.17 -10.76 27.28
N SER A 112 -3.20 -10.55 25.96
CA SER A 112 -4.40 -10.59 25.16
C SER A 112 -5.10 -11.96 25.28
N SER A 113 -4.35 -13.07 25.25
CA SER A 113 -4.89 -14.42 25.36
C SER A 113 -5.54 -14.69 26.72
N LYS A 114 -4.93 -14.26 27.81
CA LYS A 114 -5.41 -14.49 29.17
C LYS A 114 -6.78 -13.85 29.43
N LYS A 115 -7.07 -12.73 28.80
CA LYS A 115 -8.28 -11.95 29.09
C LYS A 115 -9.48 -12.31 28.23
N ASN A 116 -9.26 -12.67 26.99
CA ASN A 116 -10.31 -13.16 26.11
C ASN A 116 -10.96 -14.46 26.65
N LEU A 117 -10.25 -15.24 27.46
CA LEU A 117 -10.77 -16.48 28.05
C LEU A 117 -11.64 -16.26 29.32
N ARG A 118 -11.65 -15.06 29.91
CA ARG A 118 -12.32 -14.80 31.21
C ARG A 118 -13.69 -14.14 31.10
N GLY A 119 -14.27 -14.09 29.94
CA GLY A 119 -15.58 -13.48 29.78
C GLY A 119 -16.73 -14.35 30.26
N HIS A 120 -17.86 -13.73 30.61
CA HIS A 120 -19.09 -14.39 31.02
C HIS A 120 -20.06 -14.46 29.84
N GLY A 121 -20.28 -15.69 29.31
CA GLY A 121 -21.31 -15.97 28.32
C GLY A 121 -21.20 -15.17 27.03
N PHE A 122 -22.32 -14.78 26.46
CA PHE A 122 -22.42 -14.12 25.16
C PHE A 122 -21.65 -12.78 25.04
N LYS A 123 -21.66 -11.96 26.13
CA LYS A 123 -20.88 -10.69 26.13
C LYS A 123 -19.39 -10.90 25.97
N ALA A 124 -18.89 -12.02 26.45
CA ALA A 124 -17.50 -12.41 26.28
C ALA A 124 -17.19 -12.76 24.83
N PHE A 125 -18.06 -13.47 24.16
CA PHE A 125 -17.88 -13.84 22.77
C PHE A 125 -17.91 -12.61 21.85
N LYS A 126 -18.81 -11.65 22.11
CA LYS A 126 -18.81 -10.37 21.41
C LYS A 126 -17.47 -9.64 21.54
N GLY A 127 -16.98 -9.51 22.78
CA GLY A 127 -15.68 -8.88 23.03
C GLY A 127 -14.52 -9.64 22.36
N GLN A 128 -14.63 -10.95 22.22
CA GLN A 128 -13.66 -11.76 21.47
C GLN A 128 -13.70 -11.45 19.97
N ILE A 129 -14.88 -11.36 19.36
CA ILE A 129 -15.02 -11.00 17.93
C ILE A 129 -14.54 -9.58 17.66
N GLU A 130 -14.93 -8.60 18.50
CA GLU A 130 -14.45 -7.20 18.38
C GLU A 130 -12.91 -7.10 18.52
N SER A 131 -12.33 -7.92 19.38
CA SER A 131 -10.85 -8.00 19.52
C SER A 131 -10.20 -8.64 18.30
N LEU A 132 -10.82 -9.67 17.72
CA LEU A 132 -10.34 -10.30 16.49
C LEU A 132 -10.30 -9.31 15.34
N GLU A 133 -11.31 -8.46 15.16
CA GLU A 133 -11.34 -7.45 14.10
C GLU A 133 -10.12 -6.52 14.17
N ILE A 134 -9.67 -6.16 15.37
CA ILE A 134 -8.46 -5.35 15.55
C ILE A 134 -7.22 -6.11 15.04
N PHE A 135 -7.06 -7.38 15.44
CA PHE A 135 -5.92 -8.20 15.00
C PHE A 135 -6.01 -8.59 13.52
N MET A 136 -7.20 -8.76 12.97
CA MET A 136 -7.39 -8.99 11.52
C MET A 136 -6.84 -7.83 10.69
N LYS A 137 -6.97 -6.58 11.16
CA LYS A 137 -6.35 -5.40 10.53
C LYS A 137 -4.82 -5.40 10.58
N ALA A 138 -4.27 -6.17 11.50
CA ALA A 138 -2.82 -6.32 11.66
C ALA A 138 -2.23 -7.54 10.91
N GLY A 139 -3.02 -8.27 10.11
CA GLY A 139 -2.55 -9.45 9.41
C GLY A 139 -2.55 -10.72 10.29
N LEU A 140 -3.55 -10.85 11.17
CA LEU A 140 -3.66 -11.98 12.11
C LEU A 140 -3.57 -13.35 11.44
N ARG A 141 -4.24 -13.51 10.32
CA ARG A 141 -4.26 -14.78 9.56
C ARG A 141 -2.87 -15.17 9.09
N GLU A 142 -2.19 -14.23 8.47
CA GLU A 142 -0.84 -14.38 7.95
C GLU A 142 0.17 -14.60 9.09
N PHE A 143 0.00 -13.89 10.21
CA PHE A 143 0.80 -14.11 11.42
C PHE A 143 0.66 -15.54 11.95
N LEU A 144 -0.56 -16.06 12.02
CA LEU A 144 -0.81 -17.43 12.48
C LEU A 144 -0.26 -18.50 11.52
N ASP A 145 -0.26 -18.21 10.22
CA ASP A 145 0.27 -19.15 9.23
C ASP A 145 1.80 -19.22 9.26
N VAL A 146 2.50 -18.10 9.53
CA VAL A 146 3.97 -18.02 9.48
C VAL A 146 4.60 -18.11 10.88
N HIS A 147 3.97 -17.54 11.90
CA HIS A 147 4.53 -17.34 13.24
C HIS A 147 3.68 -17.99 14.35
N ARG A 148 2.99 -19.10 14.04
CA ARG A 148 2.12 -19.80 15.01
C ARG A 148 2.78 -20.10 16.34
N ASP A 149 4.06 -20.45 16.31
CA ASP A 149 4.85 -20.83 17.48
C ASP A 149 5.45 -19.65 18.23
N PHE A 150 5.27 -18.41 17.73
CA PHE A 150 5.74 -17.21 18.41
C PHE A 150 5.04 -16.99 19.77
N CYS A 151 3.72 -17.24 19.81
CA CYS A 151 2.92 -17.25 21.04
C CYS A 151 1.85 -18.35 20.95
N PRO A 152 2.15 -19.60 21.37
CA PRO A 152 1.23 -20.72 21.25
C PRO A 152 -0.10 -20.52 21.97
N GLU A 153 -0.10 -19.86 23.13
CA GLU A 153 -1.32 -19.58 23.91
C GLU A 153 -2.28 -18.65 23.15
N PHE A 154 -1.74 -17.65 22.44
CA PHE A 154 -2.53 -16.74 21.61
C PHE A 154 -3.10 -17.50 20.40
N SER A 155 -2.27 -18.27 19.71
CA SER A 155 -2.67 -19.07 18.54
C SER A 155 -3.77 -20.08 18.89
N GLU A 156 -3.67 -20.74 20.04
CA GLU A 156 -4.70 -21.65 20.54
C GLU A 156 -6.01 -20.95 20.89
N MET A 157 -5.91 -19.79 21.52
CA MET A 157 -7.11 -18.96 21.82
C MET A 157 -7.83 -18.56 20.53
N ILE A 158 -7.11 -18.06 19.52
CA ILE A 158 -7.71 -17.65 18.24
C ILE A 158 -8.38 -18.86 17.56
N SER A 159 -7.70 -20.01 17.52
CA SER A 159 -8.26 -21.24 16.95
C SER A 159 -9.57 -21.64 17.61
N LYS A 160 -9.69 -21.50 18.93
CA LYS A 160 -10.94 -21.75 19.68
C LYS A 160 -12.05 -20.78 19.29
N ILE A 161 -11.73 -19.50 19.07
CA ILE A 161 -12.72 -18.49 18.66
C ILE A 161 -13.22 -18.80 17.24
N ILE A 162 -12.33 -19.13 16.30
CA ILE A 162 -12.69 -19.49 14.92
C ILE A 162 -13.61 -20.73 14.91
N THR A 163 -13.23 -21.79 15.63
CA THR A 163 -14.07 -22.99 15.74
C THR A 163 -15.46 -22.65 16.27
N LYS A 164 -15.54 -21.82 17.32
CA LYS A 164 -16.80 -21.40 17.88
C LYS A 164 -17.62 -20.54 16.93
N SER A 165 -16.99 -19.68 16.12
CA SER A 165 -17.66 -18.90 15.09
C SER A 165 -18.32 -19.78 14.04
N ASN A 166 -17.63 -20.82 13.59
CA ASN A 166 -18.15 -21.78 12.62
C ASN A 166 -19.36 -22.57 13.21
N ASP A 167 -19.27 -22.96 14.47
CA ASP A 167 -20.35 -23.68 15.14
C ASP A 167 -21.63 -22.83 15.29
N ILE A 168 -21.51 -21.51 15.45
CA ILE A 168 -22.64 -20.59 15.59
C ILE A 168 -23.38 -20.39 14.25
N GLU A 169 -22.68 -20.36 13.12
CA GLU A 169 -23.32 -20.26 11.80
C GLU A 169 -24.29 -21.42 11.53
N THR A 170 -24.09 -22.55 12.19
CA THR A 170 -24.92 -23.76 12.02
C THR A 170 -26.05 -23.91 13.04
N ASN A 171 -26.10 -23.07 14.09
CA ASN A 171 -27.06 -23.18 15.18
C ASN A 171 -27.94 -21.93 15.33
N GLU A 172 -29.17 -21.97 14.88
CA GLU A 172 -30.20 -20.91 15.03
C GLU A 172 -30.56 -20.52 16.49
N GLU A 173 -29.96 -21.18 17.49
CA GLU A 173 -30.32 -21.00 18.92
C GLU A 173 -29.62 -19.80 19.61
N PHE A 174 -28.90 -18.93 18.92
CA PHE A 174 -28.05 -17.91 19.56
C PHE A 174 -28.59 -16.47 19.52
N GLU A 175 -29.88 -16.24 19.49
CA GLU A 175 -30.47 -14.91 19.64
C GLU A 175 -31.11 -14.66 21.04
N PRO A 176 -30.39 -14.53 22.15
CA PRO A 176 -31.04 -14.19 23.43
C PRO A 176 -31.36 -12.71 23.63
N TRP A 177 -30.83 -11.76 22.78
CA TRP A 177 -30.88 -10.33 23.10
C TRP A 177 -31.22 -9.39 21.93
N GLY A 178 -31.64 -9.91 20.78
CA GLY A 178 -32.14 -9.10 19.66
C GLY A 178 -31.05 -8.27 18.90
N GLU A 179 -29.78 -8.50 19.15
CA GLU A 179 -28.69 -7.95 18.36
C GLU A 179 -28.10 -9.07 17.51
N SER A 180 -28.15 -8.94 16.19
CA SER A 180 -27.54 -9.85 15.25
C SER A 180 -26.03 -9.60 15.19
N TYR A 181 -25.23 -10.64 15.30
CA TYR A 181 -23.78 -10.64 15.07
C TYR A 181 -23.41 -11.44 13.83
N GLU A 182 -24.39 -11.73 12.99
CA GLU A 182 -24.20 -12.52 11.78
C GLU A 182 -23.16 -11.89 10.84
N ALA A 183 -23.16 -10.56 10.72
CA ALA A 183 -22.24 -9.86 9.85
C ALA A 183 -20.79 -9.96 10.34
N GLU A 184 -20.57 -9.81 11.64
CA GLU A 184 -19.24 -9.89 12.25
C GLU A 184 -18.71 -11.33 12.22
N ILE A 185 -19.54 -12.32 12.55
CA ILE A 185 -19.19 -13.75 12.47
C ILE A 185 -18.88 -14.13 11.02
N LYS A 186 -19.71 -13.71 10.07
CA LYS A 186 -19.47 -13.92 8.64
C LYS A 186 -18.16 -13.31 8.20
N SER A 187 -17.87 -12.06 8.60
CA SER A 187 -16.62 -11.38 8.30
C SER A 187 -15.39 -12.15 8.81
N VAL A 188 -15.46 -12.68 10.06
CA VAL A 188 -14.40 -13.52 10.63
C VAL A 188 -14.22 -14.81 9.83
N ASN A 189 -15.30 -15.50 9.52
CA ASN A 189 -15.25 -16.78 8.80
C ASN A 189 -14.71 -16.56 7.36
N GLU A 190 -15.18 -15.53 6.66
CA GLU A 190 -14.65 -15.15 5.33
C GLU A 190 -13.16 -14.80 5.37
N TYR A 191 -12.73 -14.07 6.40
CA TYR A 191 -11.32 -13.72 6.56
C TYR A 191 -10.43 -14.96 6.71
N PHE A 192 -10.82 -15.94 7.51
CA PHE A 192 -10.01 -17.14 7.76
C PHE A 192 -10.14 -18.22 6.67
N SER A 193 -11.21 -18.22 5.87
CA SER A 193 -11.40 -19.18 4.79
C SER A 193 -10.65 -18.84 3.50
N ASN A 194 -10.01 -17.69 3.43
CA ASN A 194 -9.27 -17.26 2.26
C ASN A 194 -7.83 -16.83 2.61
N ARG A 195 -6.96 -16.81 1.60
CA ARG A 195 -5.59 -16.29 1.66
C ARG A 195 -5.35 -15.30 0.53
N ASN A 196 -4.66 -14.20 0.81
CA ASN A 196 -4.16 -13.33 -0.25
C ASN A 196 -2.92 -13.96 -0.86
N VAL A 197 -2.89 -14.05 -2.18
CA VAL A 197 -1.76 -14.56 -2.96
C VAL A 197 -1.41 -13.55 -4.04
N PHE A 198 -0.17 -13.14 -4.07
CA PHE A 198 0.37 -12.31 -5.14
C PHE A 198 1.06 -13.20 -6.17
N VAL A 199 0.61 -13.13 -7.42
CA VAL A 199 1.11 -13.91 -8.54
C VAL A 199 1.72 -13.00 -9.60
N TYR A 200 2.89 -13.36 -10.09
CA TYR A 200 3.69 -12.55 -11.02
C TYR A 200 4.12 -13.30 -12.29
N GLY A 201 3.64 -14.51 -12.48
CA GLY A 201 4.07 -15.41 -13.55
C GLY A 201 2.91 -16.15 -14.21
N THR A 202 3.08 -17.45 -14.39
CA THR A 202 2.16 -18.31 -15.13
C THR A 202 0.76 -18.45 -14.51
N LEU A 203 0.57 -18.06 -13.26
CA LEU A 203 -0.73 -17.98 -12.58
C LEU A 203 -1.53 -16.71 -12.94
N MET A 204 -0.89 -15.67 -13.50
CA MET A 204 -1.60 -14.43 -13.87
C MET A 204 -2.69 -14.70 -14.92
N ASN A 205 -3.66 -13.79 -14.97
CA ASN A 205 -4.76 -13.86 -15.93
C ASN A 205 -4.24 -13.90 -17.38
N GLY A 206 -4.74 -14.86 -18.15
CA GLY A 206 -4.32 -15.12 -19.52
C GLY A 206 -3.09 -16.01 -19.68
N GLU A 207 -2.45 -16.40 -18.58
CA GLU A 207 -1.30 -17.32 -18.57
C GLU A 207 -1.74 -18.79 -18.41
N THR A 208 -0.80 -19.71 -18.64
CA THR A 208 -1.07 -21.16 -18.78
C THR A 208 -1.64 -21.81 -17.55
N ASN A 209 -1.26 -21.36 -16.34
CA ASN A 209 -1.65 -21.95 -15.07
C ASN A 209 -2.76 -21.16 -14.35
N HIS A 210 -3.34 -20.15 -15.01
CA HIS A 210 -4.39 -19.33 -14.39
C HIS A 210 -5.60 -20.12 -13.90
N HIS A 211 -5.87 -21.28 -14.48
CA HIS A 211 -6.98 -22.14 -14.06
C HIS A 211 -6.92 -22.61 -12.60
N TYR A 212 -5.74 -22.60 -11.95
CA TYR A 212 -5.61 -22.85 -10.51
C TYR A 212 -6.27 -21.77 -9.63
N LEU A 213 -6.59 -20.61 -10.21
CA LEU A 213 -7.23 -19.48 -9.55
C LEU A 213 -8.71 -19.28 -9.95
N GLU A 214 -9.35 -20.25 -10.63
CA GLU A 214 -10.74 -20.12 -11.11
C GLU A 214 -11.75 -19.86 -9.97
N ASN A 215 -11.51 -20.40 -8.78
CA ASN A 215 -12.36 -20.17 -7.60
C ASN A 215 -11.94 -18.93 -6.78
N SER A 216 -10.89 -18.24 -7.18
CA SER A 216 -10.32 -17.12 -6.45
C SER A 216 -10.94 -15.79 -6.87
N THR A 217 -10.98 -14.84 -5.94
CA THR A 217 -11.44 -13.49 -6.24
C THR A 217 -10.25 -12.62 -6.64
N TYR A 218 -10.28 -12.06 -7.85
CA TYR A 218 -9.29 -11.08 -8.30
C TYR A 218 -9.46 -9.76 -7.54
N LEU A 219 -8.42 -9.31 -6.84
CA LEU A 219 -8.41 -8.06 -6.08
C LEU A 219 -7.83 -6.88 -6.85
N GLY A 220 -7.01 -7.15 -7.88
CA GLY A 220 -6.42 -6.11 -8.72
C GLY A 220 -4.96 -6.37 -9.05
N MET A 221 -4.39 -5.43 -9.82
CA MET A 221 -2.94 -5.34 -10.02
C MET A 221 -2.29 -4.86 -8.74
N ALA A 222 -1.11 -5.40 -8.44
CA ALA A 222 -0.31 -5.01 -7.28
C ALA A 222 1.18 -5.05 -7.60
N THR A 223 1.97 -4.50 -6.71
CA THR A 223 3.43 -4.49 -6.79
C THR A 223 4.06 -4.94 -5.48
N ILE A 224 5.25 -5.49 -5.57
CA ILE A 224 6.10 -5.79 -4.42
C ILE A 224 7.51 -5.26 -4.68
N GLU A 225 8.10 -4.61 -3.71
CA GLU A 225 9.47 -4.08 -3.76
C GLU A 225 10.49 -5.10 -3.18
N ARG A 226 11.77 -4.85 -3.42
CA ARG A 226 12.92 -5.65 -2.92
C ARG A 226 13.06 -7.03 -3.56
N TYR A 227 12.59 -7.19 -4.81
CA TYR A 227 12.75 -8.40 -5.58
C TYR A 227 13.24 -8.11 -6.99
N GLU A 228 13.92 -9.08 -7.58
CA GLU A 228 14.33 -9.08 -8.99
C GLU A 228 13.77 -10.29 -9.70
N MET A 229 13.39 -10.13 -10.97
CA MET A 229 12.79 -11.20 -11.78
C MET A 229 13.74 -11.71 -12.84
N TYR A 230 13.76 -13.02 -13.02
CA TYR A 230 14.58 -13.73 -13.99
C TYR A 230 13.74 -14.68 -14.84
N ASN A 231 14.17 -14.87 -16.10
CA ASN A 231 13.53 -15.77 -17.04
C ASN A 231 14.16 -17.18 -16.94
N VAL A 232 13.38 -18.16 -16.44
CA VAL A 232 13.81 -19.57 -16.37
C VAL A 232 13.44 -20.33 -17.67
N GLY A 233 12.73 -19.67 -18.58
CA GLY A 233 12.28 -20.23 -19.86
C GLY A 233 10.77 -20.41 -19.91
N TRP A 234 10.22 -21.34 -19.13
CA TRP A 234 8.77 -21.61 -19.12
C TRP A 234 8.00 -20.85 -18.04
N TYR A 235 8.71 -20.28 -17.09
CA TYR A 235 8.16 -19.52 -15.95
C TYR A 235 9.18 -18.51 -15.44
N PRO A 236 8.76 -17.44 -14.76
CA PRO A 236 9.66 -16.48 -14.14
C PRO A 236 10.09 -16.94 -12.75
N ALA A 237 11.25 -16.50 -12.34
CA ALA A 237 11.75 -16.61 -10.97
C ALA A 237 11.90 -15.22 -10.35
N ILE A 238 11.50 -15.01 -9.09
CA ILE A 238 11.90 -13.83 -8.31
C ILE A 238 12.82 -14.25 -7.17
N ILE A 239 13.82 -13.43 -6.92
CA ILE A 239 14.74 -13.53 -5.78
C ILE A 239 14.86 -12.19 -5.09
N ASP A 240 15.41 -12.16 -3.87
CA ASP A 240 15.69 -10.91 -3.16
C ASP A 240 16.59 -10.00 -4.00
N GLY A 241 16.28 -8.69 -4.07
CA GLY A 241 17.00 -7.70 -4.86
C GLY A 241 16.50 -6.28 -4.63
N ASP A 242 16.85 -5.34 -5.49
CA ASP A 242 16.52 -3.92 -5.32
C ASP A 242 15.39 -3.43 -6.26
N GLY A 243 14.75 -4.36 -6.97
CA GLY A 243 13.73 -4.03 -7.96
C GLY A 243 12.31 -4.05 -7.43
N LEU A 244 11.39 -3.86 -8.35
CA LEU A 244 9.94 -3.88 -8.15
C LEU A 244 9.34 -4.94 -9.07
N ILE A 245 8.52 -5.82 -8.52
CA ILE A 245 7.79 -6.83 -9.28
C ILE A 245 6.34 -6.41 -9.44
N ILE A 246 5.83 -6.53 -10.64
CA ILE A 246 4.43 -6.31 -10.98
C ILE A 246 3.73 -7.65 -11.07
N GLY A 247 2.55 -7.75 -10.46
CA GLY A 247 1.74 -8.95 -10.49
C GLY A 247 0.26 -8.67 -10.25
N GLU A 248 -0.44 -9.73 -9.96
CA GLU A 248 -1.88 -9.72 -9.68
C GLU A 248 -2.12 -10.25 -8.27
N LEU A 249 -3.04 -9.61 -7.54
CA LEU A 249 -3.43 -10.01 -6.19
C LEU A 249 -4.76 -10.75 -6.25
N TYR A 250 -4.79 -11.92 -5.65
CA TYR A 250 -5.98 -12.76 -5.55
C TYR A 250 -6.30 -13.11 -4.11
N GLN A 251 -7.57 -13.21 -3.79
CA GLN A 251 -8.07 -13.85 -2.58
C GLN A 251 -8.43 -15.29 -2.93
N VAL A 252 -7.63 -16.23 -2.45
CA VAL A 252 -7.65 -17.65 -2.77
C VAL A 252 -8.32 -18.42 -1.63
N PRO A 253 -9.31 -19.30 -1.90
CA PRO A 253 -9.84 -20.19 -0.88
C PRO A 253 -8.73 -21.03 -0.24
N THR A 254 -8.79 -21.19 1.08
CA THR A 254 -7.77 -21.94 1.84
C THR A 254 -7.63 -23.38 1.34
N ASP A 255 -8.72 -23.99 0.88
CA ASP A 255 -8.75 -25.35 0.36
C ASP A 255 -8.02 -25.48 -0.99
N ASP A 256 -7.87 -24.41 -1.76
CA ASP A 256 -7.16 -24.39 -3.05
C ASP A 256 -5.64 -24.16 -2.87
N MET A 257 -5.20 -23.64 -1.72
CA MET A 257 -3.78 -23.36 -1.44
C MET A 257 -2.85 -24.55 -1.62
N PRO A 258 -3.20 -25.79 -1.18
CA PRO A 258 -2.35 -26.96 -1.40
C PRO A 258 -2.08 -27.25 -2.88
N SER A 259 -3.02 -26.96 -3.77
CA SER A 259 -2.85 -27.15 -5.21
C SER A 259 -1.85 -26.15 -5.80
N ILE A 260 -1.86 -24.93 -5.33
CA ILE A 260 -0.90 -23.88 -5.71
C ILE A 260 0.48 -24.21 -5.13
N ASP A 261 0.56 -24.59 -3.85
CA ASP A 261 1.81 -25.03 -3.20
C ASP A 261 2.48 -26.19 -3.97
N MET A 262 1.67 -27.12 -4.46
CA MET A 262 2.15 -28.24 -5.27
C MET A 262 2.64 -27.79 -6.65
N LEU A 263 1.90 -26.89 -7.34
CA LEU A 263 2.30 -26.33 -8.63
C LEU A 263 3.64 -25.62 -8.54
N GLU A 264 3.82 -24.80 -7.49
CA GLU A 264 5.04 -24.02 -7.25
C GLU A 264 6.20 -24.89 -6.72
N GLY A 265 5.93 -26.13 -6.31
CA GLY A 265 6.93 -27.01 -5.67
C GLY A 265 7.45 -26.40 -4.38
N GLU A 266 6.52 -25.88 -3.55
CA GLU A 266 6.81 -25.20 -2.30
C GLU A 266 7.74 -26.04 -1.41
N GLY A 267 8.71 -25.39 -0.78
CA GLY A 267 9.76 -26.01 0.04
C GLY A 267 10.94 -26.57 -0.77
N SER A 268 10.86 -26.62 -2.12
CA SER A 268 11.98 -27.11 -2.96
C SER A 268 12.32 -26.20 -4.13
N LEU A 269 11.39 -25.90 -5.01
CA LEU A 269 11.60 -25.04 -6.18
C LEU A 269 11.39 -23.56 -5.81
N TYR A 270 10.32 -23.29 -5.08
CA TYR A 270 10.01 -21.99 -4.50
C TYR A 270 9.83 -22.14 -2.99
N ILE A 271 10.03 -21.03 -2.29
CA ILE A 271 9.73 -20.87 -0.87
C ILE A 271 8.58 -19.87 -0.75
N LYS A 272 7.50 -20.30 -0.11
CA LYS A 272 6.37 -19.43 0.20
C LYS A 272 6.73 -18.47 1.32
N ARG A 273 6.60 -17.16 1.05
CA ARG A 273 6.81 -16.09 2.02
C ARG A 273 5.56 -15.24 2.14
N CYS A 274 5.37 -14.62 3.29
CA CYS A 274 4.33 -13.62 3.50
C CYS A 274 4.98 -12.24 3.44
N GLU A 275 4.51 -11.41 2.51
CA GLU A 275 5.10 -10.11 2.22
C GLU A 275 4.03 -9.02 2.13
N THR A 276 4.46 -7.77 2.28
CA THR A 276 3.59 -6.62 2.04
C THR A 276 3.54 -6.31 0.55
N VAL A 277 2.36 -6.32 -0.03
CA VAL A 277 2.10 -5.92 -1.42
C VAL A 277 1.29 -4.63 -1.45
N THR A 278 1.49 -3.81 -2.48
CA THR A 278 0.80 -2.53 -2.65
C THR A 278 -0.07 -2.57 -3.90
N ASP A 279 -1.37 -2.29 -3.77
CA ASP A 279 -2.29 -2.23 -4.91
C ASP A 279 -2.12 -0.91 -5.70
N SER A 280 -2.77 -0.82 -6.86
CA SER A 280 -2.72 0.37 -7.73
C SER A 280 -3.38 1.63 -7.12
N LYS A 281 -3.97 1.54 -5.93
CA LYS A 281 -4.52 2.68 -5.18
C LYS A 281 -3.58 3.12 -4.05
N GLY A 282 -2.46 2.41 -3.85
CA GLY A 282 -1.51 2.64 -2.77
C GLY A 282 -1.88 1.96 -1.44
N ASN A 283 -2.90 1.08 -1.42
CA ASN A 283 -3.22 0.33 -0.21
C ASN A 283 -2.28 -0.86 -0.08
N SER A 284 -1.76 -1.07 1.11
CA SER A 284 -0.88 -2.20 1.42
C SER A 284 -1.65 -3.33 2.08
N SER A 285 -1.33 -4.57 1.73
CA SER A 285 -1.88 -5.77 2.36
C SER A 285 -0.82 -6.87 2.42
N PHE A 286 -0.98 -7.80 3.37
CA PHE A 286 -0.15 -9.00 3.40
C PHE A 286 -0.65 -10.02 2.38
N ALA A 287 0.29 -10.64 1.66
CA ALA A 287 -0.01 -11.71 0.71
C ALA A 287 1.11 -12.75 0.70
N PHE A 288 0.77 -13.99 0.41
CA PHE A 288 1.75 -15.01 0.10
C PHE A 288 2.32 -14.80 -1.29
N ILE A 289 3.64 -14.95 -1.39
CA ILE A 289 4.41 -14.98 -2.63
C ILE A 289 5.26 -16.24 -2.68
N TYR A 290 5.67 -16.63 -3.88
CA TYR A 290 6.57 -17.77 -4.08
C TYR A 290 7.91 -17.26 -4.60
N VAL A 291 8.95 -17.34 -3.74
CA VAL A 291 10.30 -16.85 -4.03
C VAL A 291 11.17 -18.02 -4.48
N TYR A 292 11.88 -17.87 -5.59
CA TYR A 292 12.66 -18.94 -6.19
C TYR A 292 13.84 -19.34 -5.32
N ASN A 293 14.04 -20.64 -5.15
CA ASN A 293 15.02 -21.22 -4.22
C ASN A 293 16.23 -21.82 -4.94
N ARG A 294 16.63 -21.27 -6.09
CA ARG A 294 17.80 -21.71 -6.84
C ARG A 294 18.61 -20.52 -7.34
N ASP A 295 19.84 -20.81 -7.79
CA ASP A 295 20.72 -19.81 -8.37
C ASP A 295 20.16 -19.25 -9.69
N CYS A 296 20.17 -17.93 -9.83
CA CYS A 296 19.75 -17.18 -11.03
C CYS A 296 20.93 -16.48 -11.74
N SER A 297 22.20 -16.74 -11.35
CA SER A 297 23.36 -15.99 -11.85
C SER A 297 23.55 -16.07 -13.36
N ASP A 298 23.15 -17.17 -13.99
CA ASP A 298 23.25 -17.39 -15.44
C ASP A 298 21.95 -17.08 -16.20
N LEU A 299 20.90 -16.58 -15.51
CA LEU A 299 19.59 -16.31 -16.10
C LEU A 299 19.48 -14.87 -16.56
N GLU A 300 18.67 -14.65 -17.60
CA GLU A 300 18.33 -13.31 -18.06
C GLU A 300 17.42 -12.60 -17.06
N ARG A 301 17.85 -11.44 -16.57
CA ARG A 301 17.01 -10.57 -15.77
C ARG A 301 15.95 -9.91 -16.64
N ILE A 302 14.70 -9.96 -16.20
CA ILE A 302 13.55 -9.34 -16.88
C ILE A 302 12.81 -8.43 -15.91
N SER A 303 12.12 -7.42 -16.44
CA SER A 303 11.37 -6.47 -15.62
C SER A 303 9.93 -6.92 -15.31
N ALA A 304 9.35 -7.75 -16.18
CA ALA A 304 8.01 -8.32 -15.99
C ALA A 304 7.83 -9.57 -16.85
N TRP A 305 6.92 -10.46 -16.46
CA TRP A 305 6.58 -11.66 -17.20
C TRP A 305 5.53 -11.34 -18.28
N ASN A 306 5.90 -11.57 -19.56
CA ASN A 306 5.04 -11.41 -20.75
C ASN A 306 4.32 -10.05 -20.87
N ARG A 307 4.76 -9.02 -20.15
CA ARG A 307 4.16 -7.68 -20.17
C ARG A 307 5.25 -6.62 -20.20
N GLU A 308 4.97 -5.48 -20.84
CA GLU A 308 5.93 -4.37 -20.95
C GLU A 308 5.42 -3.13 -20.24
N TYR A 309 6.20 -2.63 -19.29
CA TYR A 309 5.93 -1.42 -18.50
C TYR A 309 7.03 -0.38 -18.67
N VAL A 310 6.73 0.85 -18.30
CA VAL A 310 7.63 1.99 -18.33
C VAL A 310 7.26 2.98 -17.24
N TRP A 311 8.26 3.60 -16.63
CA TRP A 311 8.06 4.78 -15.82
C TRP A 311 7.91 6.00 -16.74
N TYR A 312 6.70 6.53 -16.86
CA TYR A 312 6.47 7.82 -17.51
C TYR A 312 6.64 8.95 -16.51
N VAL A 313 7.59 9.86 -16.75
CA VAL A 313 7.84 11.01 -15.88
C VAL A 313 7.15 12.25 -16.44
N SER A 314 6.19 12.80 -15.69
CA SER A 314 5.62 14.11 -15.94
C SER A 314 6.35 15.16 -15.12
N TYR A 315 6.64 16.31 -15.72
CA TYR A 315 7.21 17.50 -15.09
C TYR A 315 6.34 18.74 -15.30
N GLY A 316 5.16 18.55 -15.89
CA GLY A 316 4.15 19.55 -16.16
C GLY A 316 2.88 19.33 -15.33
N SER A 317 1.76 19.80 -15.85
CA SER A 317 0.46 19.75 -15.15
C SER A 317 0.00 18.29 -14.81
N ASN A 318 0.52 17.28 -15.51
CA ASN A 318 0.24 15.89 -15.19
C ASN A 318 1.01 15.36 -13.96
N MET A 319 1.82 16.18 -13.28
CA MET A 319 2.28 15.86 -11.93
C MET A 319 1.12 15.76 -10.93
N LEU A 320 0.00 16.43 -11.22
CA LEU A 320 -1.24 16.29 -10.46
C LEU A 320 -1.96 15.01 -10.93
N ASN A 321 -2.09 14.04 -10.04
CA ASN A 321 -2.62 12.71 -10.36
C ASN A 321 -4.05 12.77 -10.95
N GLU A 322 -4.94 13.58 -10.40
CA GLU A 322 -6.30 13.74 -10.93
C GLU A 322 -6.31 14.16 -12.41
N ARG A 323 -5.39 15.05 -12.78
CA ARG A 323 -5.22 15.47 -14.17
C ARG A 323 -4.62 14.37 -15.04
N PHE A 324 -3.60 13.67 -14.53
CA PHE A 324 -3.00 12.53 -15.24
C PHE A 324 -4.04 11.43 -15.49
N MET A 325 -4.91 11.16 -14.53
CA MET A 325 -5.97 10.16 -14.69
C MET A 325 -6.97 10.46 -15.81
N CYS A 326 -7.11 11.73 -16.24
CA CYS A 326 -7.91 12.07 -17.42
C CYS A 326 -7.34 11.49 -18.73
N TYR A 327 -6.02 11.28 -18.81
CA TYR A 327 -5.39 10.60 -19.97
C TYR A 327 -5.63 9.08 -19.93
N ILE A 328 -5.76 8.51 -18.75
CA ILE A 328 -5.94 7.06 -18.58
C ILE A 328 -7.42 6.68 -18.66
N LYS A 329 -8.28 7.35 -17.88
CA LYS A 329 -9.72 7.02 -17.76
C LYS A 329 -10.62 7.82 -18.70
N GLY A 330 -10.04 8.80 -19.39
CA GLY A 330 -10.82 9.79 -20.13
C GLY A 330 -11.41 10.87 -19.21
N GLY A 331 -11.90 11.94 -19.83
CA GLY A 331 -12.53 13.06 -19.11
C GLY A 331 -11.85 14.38 -19.30
N SER A 332 -12.20 15.34 -18.45
CA SER A 332 -11.62 16.69 -18.42
C SER A 332 -11.33 17.11 -17.00
N PHE A 333 -10.24 17.81 -16.80
CA PHE A 333 -9.86 18.40 -15.51
C PHE A 333 -10.17 19.91 -15.54
N GLU A 334 -10.95 20.41 -14.57
CA GLU A 334 -11.30 21.83 -14.37
C GLU A 334 -11.68 22.56 -15.68
N GLY A 335 -12.52 21.95 -16.51
CA GLY A 335 -12.97 22.54 -17.79
C GLY A 335 -11.92 22.52 -18.91
N SER A 336 -10.78 21.84 -18.72
CA SER A 336 -9.81 21.60 -19.78
C SER A 336 -10.40 20.75 -20.93
N ARG A 337 -9.67 20.69 -22.05
CA ARG A 337 -10.06 19.83 -23.18
C ARG A 337 -10.33 18.40 -22.72
N TYR A 338 -11.45 17.82 -23.16
CA TYR A 338 -11.77 16.42 -22.96
C TYR A 338 -10.69 15.51 -23.56
N ARG A 339 -10.20 14.55 -22.78
CA ARG A 339 -9.26 13.51 -23.21
C ARG A 339 -9.99 12.21 -23.46
N GLN A 340 -9.58 11.45 -24.47
CA GLN A 340 -10.11 10.12 -24.68
C GLN A 340 -9.50 9.14 -23.67
N ALA A 341 -10.31 8.17 -23.21
CA ALA A 341 -9.82 7.09 -22.37
C ALA A 341 -8.82 6.22 -23.15
N CYS A 342 -7.78 5.78 -22.46
CA CYS A 342 -6.94 4.70 -22.98
C CYS A 342 -7.77 3.40 -23.11
N SER A 343 -7.40 2.52 -24.03
CA SER A 343 -8.02 1.19 -24.13
C SER A 343 -7.82 0.34 -22.86
N ASP A 344 -6.72 0.57 -22.17
CA ASP A 344 -6.46 0.07 -20.83
C ASP A 344 -6.58 1.25 -19.83
N ALA A 345 -7.68 1.28 -19.09
CA ALA A 345 -7.97 2.33 -18.11
C ALA A 345 -7.47 1.99 -16.69
N THR A 346 -6.63 0.96 -16.54
CA THR A 346 -6.00 0.61 -15.26
C THR A 346 -5.20 1.80 -14.73
N PRO A 347 -5.36 2.21 -13.46
CA PRO A 347 -4.52 3.24 -12.85
C PRO A 347 -3.04 2.87 -12.93
N PRO A 348 -2.12 3.85 -12.81
CA PRO A 348 -0.70 3.58 -12.64
C PRO A 348 -0.46 2.59 -11.49
N LEU A 349 0.43 1.64 -11.71
CA LEU A 349 0.70 0.59 -10.73
C LEU A 349 1.52 1.09 -9.53
N ALA A 350 2.31 2.14 -9.76
CA ALA A 350 3.03 2.86 -8.72
C ALA A 350 3.25 4.32 -9.14
N VAL A 351 3.44 5.19 -8.15
CA VAL A 351 3.75 6.61 -8.35
C VAL A 351 4.94 6.94 -7.45
N LYS A 352 5.99 7.56 -8.03
CA LYS A 352 7.20 7.98 -7.31
C LYS A 352 7.61 9.40 -7.74
N THR A 353 8.33 10.10 -6.89
CA THR A 353 9.04 11.32 -7.27
C THR A 353 10.26 10.99 -8.12
N PHE A 354 10.62 11.87 -9.04
CA PHE A 354 11.78 11.68 -9.89
C PHE A 354 12.46 13.02 -10.20
N GLU A 355 13.77 13.11 -9.93
CA GLU A 355 14.57 14.26 -10.34
C GLU A 355 15.06 14.07 -11.77
N ILE A 356 14.59 14.93 -12.68
CA ILE A 356 14.99 14.89 -14.08
C ILE A 356 16.33 15.66 -14.24
N PRO A 357 17.36 15.07 -14.90
CA PRO A 357 18.70 15.69 -15.00
C PRO A 357 18.77 16.83 -16.03
N TYR A 358 17.67 17.54 -16.24
CA TYR A 358 17.52 18.70 -17.14
C TYR A 358 16.75 19.83 -16.46
N ASP A 359 16.97 21.08 -16.90
CA ASP A 359 16.17 22.19 -16.43
C ASP A 359 14.79 22.22 -17.09
N MET A 360 13.76 22.53 -16.31
CA MET A 360 12.46 22.87 -16.85
C MET A 360 12.40 24.37 -17.21
N TYR A 361 11.68 24.71 -18.29
CA TYR A 361 11.34 26.07 -18.63
C TYR A 361 9.91 26.16 -19.13
N PHE A 362 9.35 27.37 -19.14
CA PHE A 362 8.03 27.64 -19.71
C PHE A 362 8.15 28.22 -21.11
N GLY A 363 7.43 27.66 -22.06
CA GLY A 363 7.48 28.08 -23.45
C GLY A 363 6.22 27.77 -24.22
N ASN A 364 6.24 28.20 -25.48
CA ASN A 364 5.16 28.04 -26.45
C ASN A 364 3.85 28.74 -25.97
N THR A 365 2.75 28.57 -26.72
CA THR A 365 1.47 29.25 -26.47
C THR A 365 0.36 28.21 -26.44
N SER A 366 -0.17 27.89 -25.26
CA SER A 366 -1.19 26.86 -25.08
C SER A 366 -2.60 27.43 -25.01
N GLY A 367 -3.42 27.15 -26.01
CA GLY A 367 -4.84 27.53 -25.99
C GLY A 367 -5.65 26.89 -24.86
N SER A 368 -5.17 25.73 -24.33
CA SER A 368 -5.77 25.11 -23.13
C SER A 368 -5.46 25.87 -21.84
N TRP A 369 -4.48 26.77 -21.85
CA TRP A 369 -4.01 27.55 -20.72
C TRP A 369 -3.99 29.05 -21.03
N GLN A 370 -5.06 29.58 -21.66
CA GLN A 370 -5.23 31.00 -21.91
C GLN A 370 -4.08 31.66 -22.70
N ASP A 371 -3.56 30.93 -23.68
CA ASP A 371 -2.40 31.32 -24.50
C ASP A 371 -1.10 31.55 -23.71
N CYS A 372 -0.98 30.97 -22.52
CA CYS A 372 0.22 31.02 -21.69
C CYS A 372 1.21 29.89 -22.03
N GLY A 373 2.42 30.06 -21.52
CA GLY A 373 3.48 29.05 -21.60
C GLY A 373 3.18 27.79 -20.77
N VAL A 374 3.67 26.65 -21.25
CA VAL A 374 3.61 25.36 -20.55
C VAL A 374 5.02 24.78 -20.40
N SER A 375 5.14 23.74 -19.58
CA SER A 375 6.45 23.16 -19.24
C SER A 375 7.10 22.41 -20.39
N PHE A 376 8.40 22.67 -20.59
CA PHE A 376 9.31 21.95 -21.46
C PHE A 376 10.64 21.67 -20.73
N LEU A 377 11.42 20.72 -21.19
CA LEU A 377 12.78 20.46 -20.70
C LEU A 377 13.83 21.02 -21.64
N ASP A 378 14.84 21.67 -21.08
CA ASP A 378 16.04 22.06 -21.80
C ASP A 378 17.06 20.90 -21.77
N VAL A 379 16.93 19.98 -22.72
CA VAL A 379 17.80 18.79 -22.80
C VAL A 379 19.23 19.09 -23.33
N THR A 380 19.55 20.36 -23.60
CA THR A 380 20.86 20.78 -24.09
C THR A 380 21.89 20.92 -22.96
N LYS A 381 21.45 21.00 -21.72
CA LYS A 381 22.31 21.14 -20.54
C LYS A 381 21.76 20.38 -19.34
N LYS A 382 22.66 20.06 -18.41
CA LYS A 382 22.29 19.46 -17.13
C LYS A 382 21.52 20.45 -16.26
N GLY A 383 20.54 19.95 -15.53
CA GLY A 383 19.71 20.70 -14.61
C GLY A 383 19.02 19.81 -13.59
N HIS A 384 17.98 20.34 -12.94
CA HIS A 384 17.21 19.65 -11.91
C HIS A 384 15.73 20.04 -12.03
N ALA A 385 14.96 19.26 -12.80
CA ALA A 385 13.53 19.45 -12.84
C ALA A 385 12.83 18.43 -11.93
N LEU A 386 11.83 18.89 -11.18
CA LEU A 386 10.96 18.05 -10.38
C LEU A 386 9.97 17.31 -11.29
N GLY A 387 9.85 16.02 -11.09
CA GLY A 387 8.92 15.17 -11.83
C GLY A 387 8.15 14.20 -10.95
N VAL A 388 7.07 13.69 -11.50
CA VAL A 388 6.28 12.59 -10.94
C VAL A 388 6.30 11.44 -11.95
N ALA A 389 6.81 10.31 -11.54
CA ALA A 389 6.92 9.10 -12.32
C ALA A 389 5.70 8.20 -12.08
N TYR A 390 5.05 7.78 -13.13
CA TYR A 390 3.90 6.88 -13.14
C TYR A 390 4.30 5.56 -13.81
N LEU A 391 4.19 4.44 -13.10
CA LEU A 391 4.44 3.12 -13.68
C LEU A 391 3.21 2.66 -14.46
N ILE A 392 3.31 2.69 -15.77
CA ILE A 392 2.23 2.38 -16.71
C ILE A 392 2.71 1.40 -17.78
N ASN A 393 1.78 0.69 -18.42
CA ASN A 393 2.18 -0.16 -19.55
C ASN A 393 2.53 0.64 -20.81
N LYS A 394 3.28 0.04 -21.73
CA LYS A 394 3.75 0.73 -22.95
C LYS A 394 2.60 1.20 -23.86
N ASN A 395 1.42 0.58 -23.82
CA ASN A 395 0.26 1.06 -24.59
C ASN A 395 -0.31 2.34 -23.98
N GLN A 396 -0.42 2.40 -22.64
CA GLN A 396 -0.80 3.62 -21.94
C GLN A 396 0.20 4.75 -22.21
N PHE A 397 1.50 4.46 -22.16
CA PHE A 397 2.55 5.44 -22.49
C PHE A 397 2.38 6.02 -23.89
N ARG A 398 2.20 5.15 -24.91
CA ARG A 398 1.93 5.60 -26.29
C ARG A 398 0.67 6.46 -26.39
N HIS A 399 -0.39 6.09 -25.66
CA HIS A 399 -1.63 6.86 -25.60
C HIS A 399 -1.41 8.25 -24.98
N VAL A 400 -0.70 8.33 -23.85
CA VAL A 400 -0.36 9.61 -23.20
C VAL A 400 0.45 10.50 -24.14
N CYS A 401 1.48 9.95 -24.79
CA CYS A 401 2.26 10.69 -25.79
C CYS A 401 1.42 11.22 -26.93
N ALA A 402 0.46 10.44 -27.42
CA ALA A 402 -0.45 10.88 -28.47
C ALA A 402 -1.41 11.98 -27.99
N GLU A 403 -2.02 11.82 -26.82
CA GLU A 403 -2.95 12.81 -26.26
C GLU A 403 -2.27 14.16 -25.96
N GLU A 404 -1.00 14.16 -25.54
CA GLU A 404 -0.21 15.39 -25.37
C GLU A 404 0.07 16.09 -26.72
N ASN A 405 0.06 15.35 -27.82
CA ASN A 405 0.25 15.84 -29.18
C ASN A 405 -1.07 15.90 -29.98
N GLY A 406 -2.20 16.11 -29.31
CA GLY A 406 -3.50 16.33 -29.93
C GLY A 406 -4.13 15.08 -30.57
N GLY A 407 -3.79 13.88 -30.06
CA GLY A 407 -4.30 12.58 -30.51
C GLY A 407 -3.44 11.93 -31.58
N ARG A 408 -2.21 12.43 -31.81
CA ARG A 408 -1.27 11.90 -32.80
C ARG A 408 0.03 11.44 -32.13
N ALA A 409 0.64 10.39 -32.66
CA ALA A 409 1.97 9.99 -32.20
C ALA A 409 2.98 11.14 -32.34
N PRO A 410 3.98 11.24 -31.47
CA PRO A 410 5.06 12.21 -31.60
C PRO A 410 5.71 12.13 -32.99
N GLU A 411 5.87 13.27 -33.66
CA GLU A 411 6.46 13.38 -34.99
C GLU A 411 7.36 14.62 -35.06
N GLU A 412 8.62 14.41 -35.46
CA GLU A 412 9.64 15.45 -35.56
C GLU A 412 9.19 16.61 -36.45
N GLY A 413 9.33 17.84 -35.97
CA GLY A 413 8.96 19.08 -36.67
C GLY A 413 7.45 19.37 -36.73
N TYR A 414 6.61 18.50 -36.20
CA TYR A 414 5.14 18.68 -36.23
C TYR A 414 4.48 18.64 -34.86
N SER A 415 5.11 17.93 -33.90
CA SER A 415 4.55 17.74 -32.55
C SER A 415 5.12 18.74 -31.54
N TRP A 416 4.33 19.07 -30.51
CA TRP A 416 4.80 19.90 -29.40
C TRP A 416 5.85 19.17 -28.56
N TYR A 417 5.57 17.92 -28.25
CA TYR A 417 6.44 17.00 -27.52
C TYR A 417 6.87 15.91 -28.51
N GLU A 418 7.79 16.28 -29.43
CA GLU A 418 8.19 15.41 -30.54
C GLU A 418 9.18 14.32 -30.14
N ASP A 419 9.88 14.52 -29.04
CA ASP A 419 10.95 13.63 -28.60
C ASP A 419 10.56 12.84 -27.34
N ILE A 420 10.82 11.54 -27.38
CA ILE A 420 10.83 10.69 -26.19
C ILE A 420 12.25 10.67 -25.66
N ILE A 421 12.44 11.12 -24.41
CA ILE A 421 13.72 11.19 -23.74
C ILE A 421 13.86 9.99 -22.81
N ASP A 422 14.95 9.26 -22.97
CA ASP A 422 15.35 8.21 -22.04
C ASP A 422 16.07 8.84 -20.85
N LEU A 423 15.57 8.57 -19.64
CA LEU A 423 16.10 9.05 -18.37
C LEU A 423 16.81 7.95 -17.56
N GLY A 424 17.00 6.77 -18.15
CA GLY A 424 17.67 5.62 -17.53
C GLY A 424 16.70 4.53 -17.07
N VAL A 425 17.02 3.91 -15.95
CA VAL A 425 16.28 2.78 -15.38
C VAL A 425 15.99 3.05 -13.89
N MET A 426 14.77 2.76 -13.45
CA MET A 426 14.35 2.80 -12.06
C MET A 426 13.54 1.53 -11.77
N ASP A 427 13.85 0.84 -10.67
CA ASP A 427 13.18 -0.42 -10.25
C ASP A 427 13.17 -1.52 -11.33
N GLY A 428 14.16 -1.52 -12.23
CA GLY A 428 14.23 -2.49 -13.32
C GLY A 428 13.44 -2.11 -14.59
N PHE A 429 12.75 -0.96 -14.62
CA PHE A 429 11.98 -0.49 -15.77
C PHE A 429 12.62 0.76 -16.40
N GLU A 430 12.48 0.89 -17.73
CA GLU A 430 12.88 2.10 -18.45
C GLU A 430 12.15 3.32 -17.90
N VAL A 431 12.85 4.44 -17.75
CA VAL A 431 12.30 5.73 -17.35
C VAL A 431 12.26 6.65 -18.56
N LYS A 432 11.10 7.14 -18.93
CA LYS A 432 10.91 7.97 -20.12
C LYS A 432 10.06 9.19 -19.84
N THR A 433 10.37 10.26 -20.55
CA THR A 433 9.53 11.46 -20.61
C THR A 433 9.44 11.95 -22.05
N ILE A 434 8.60 12.96 -22.28
CA ILE A 434 8.45 13.61 -23.59
C ILE A 434 8.76 15.09 -23.46
N THR A 435 9.43 15.67 -24.47
CA THR A 435 9.68 17.09 -24.59
C THR A 435 9.91 17.46 -26.06
N ASN A 436 10.35 18.69 -26.32
CA ASN A 436 10.91 19.11 -27.59
C ASN A 436 12.39 19.37 -27.42
N ARG A 437 13.26 18.79 -28.26
CA ARG A 437 14.71 19.03 -28.22
C ARG A 437 15.10 20.43 -28.56
N ASN A 438 14.30 21.09 -29.40
CA ASN A 438 14.51 22.49 -29.75
C ASN A 438 13.95 23.36 -28.63
N ILE A 439 14.69 24.40 -28.26
CA ILE A 439 14.19 25.41 -27.32
C ILE A 439 13.08 26.21 -28.02
N LEU A 440 11.87 26.02 -27.52
CA LEU A 440 10.71 26.76 -28.02
C LEU A 440 10.70 28.18 -27.47
N PRO A 441 9.98 29.13 -28.13
CA PRO A 441 9.87 30.51 -27.64
C PRO A 441 9.40 30.54 -26.18
N TYR A 442 10.12 31.27 -25.33
CA TYR A 442 9.75 31.46 -23.93
C TYR A 442 8.42 32.18 -23.80
N ASN A 443 7.58 31.73 -22.91
CA ASN A 443 6.30 32.35 -22.59
C ASN A 443 5.98 32.05 -21.12
N GLU A 444 5.47 33.03 -20.41
CA GLU A 444 5.16 32.90 -19.00
C GLU A 444 3.94 31.98 -18.76
N PRO A 445 3.94 31.19 -17.70
CA PRO A 445 2.79 30.39 -17.31
C PRO A 445 1.68 31.26 -16.69
N CYS A 446 0.41 30.97 -16.98
CA CYS A 446 -0.70 31.59 -16.28
C CYS A 446 -0.82 31.13 -14.82
N LEU A 447 -1.58 31.89 -14.03
CA LEU A 447 -1.77 31.58 -12.61
C LEU A 447 -2.41 30.21 -12.39
N GLU A 448 -3.37 29.83 -13.24
CA GLU A 448 -4.06 28.53 -13.17
C GLU A 448 -3.11 27.37 -13.45
N TYR A 449 -2.22 27.52 -14.45
CA TYR A 449 -1.19 26.53 -14.73
C TYR A 449 -0.20 26.37 -13.58
N LYS A 450 0.28 27.50 -13.01
CA LYS A 450 1.15 27.48 -11.82
C LYS A 450 0.47 26.81 -10.63
N LYS A 451 -0.81 27.09 -10.36
CA LYS A 451 -1.58 26.42 -9.28
C LYS A 451 -1.62 24.90 -9.47
N THR A 452 -1.87 24.45 -10.70
CA THR A 452 -1.88 22.99 -11.00
C THR A 452 -0.51 22.35 -10.75
N LEU A 453 0.58 23.02 -11.14
CA LEU A 453 1.95 22.57 -10.86
C LEU A 453 2.22 22.52 -9.35
N ILE A 454 1.86 23.58 -8.62
CA ILE A 454 2.01 23.65 -7.16
C ILE A 454 1.27 22.48 -6.47
N SER A 455 0.02 22.22 -6.88
CA SER A 455 -0.75 21.10 -6.35
C SER A 455 -0.06 19.75 -6.63
N GLY A 456 0.36 19.52 -7.88
CA GLY A 456 1.03 18.27 -8.25
C GLY A 456 2.36 18.06 -7.53
N ILE A 457 3.15 19.14 -7.33
CA ILE A 457 4.39 19.06 -6.55
C ILE A 457 4.07 18.78 -5.07
N LYS A 458 3.12 19.51 -4.49
CA LYS A 458 2.75 19.37 -3.08
C LYS A 458 2.22 17.99 -2.73
N ASP A 459 1.47 17.38 -3.63
CA ASP A 459 0.87 16.06 -3.41
C ASP A 459 1.90 14.94 -3.45
N ASN A 460 3.03 15.14 -4.15
CA ASN A 460 4.04 14.10 -4.35
C ASN A 460 5.37 14.38 -3.63
N TRP A 461 5.82 15.63 -3.59
CA TRP A 461 7.04 16.09 -2.90
C TRP A 461 6.67 16.67 -1.53
N TRP A 462 6.14 15.82 -0.66
CA TRP A 462 5.51 16.19 0.62
C TRP A 462 6.42 16.89 1.63
N ASP A 463 7.74 16.77 1.49
CA ASP A 463 8.75 17.42 2.31
C ASP A 463 9.09 18.86 1.85
N MET A 464 8.61 19.28 0.67
CA MET A 464 8.82 20.61 0.15
C MET A 464 7.83 21.63 0.73
N HIS A 465 8.36 22.73 1.28
CA HIS A 465 7.51 23.83 1.70
C HIS A 465 7.00 24.68 0.49
N LEU A 466 5.83 25.28 0.66
CA LEU A 466 5.22 26.08 -0.41
C LEU A 466 6.14 27.20 -0.95
N ILE A 467 6.98 27.76 -0.08
CA ILE A 467 7.94 28.80 -0.48
C ILE A 467 9.01 28.24 -1.42
N ASP A 468 9.48 27.01 -1.18
CA ASP A 468 10.50 26.35 -1.99
C ASP A 468 9.91 25.95 -3.35
N ILE A 469 8.66 25.49 -3.37
CA ILE A 469 7.92 25.20 -4.61
C ILE A 469 7.77 26.48 -5.47
N ASN A 470 7.40 27.60 -4.87
CA ASN A 470 7.29 28.86 -5.61
C ASN A 470 8.66 29.32 -6.14
N ASN A 471 9.70 29.28 -5.32
CA ASN A 471 11.07 29.62 -5.73
C ASN A 471 11.55 28.74 -6.90
N TYR A 472 11.26 27.45 -6.85
CA TYR A 472 11.56 26.52 -7.94
C TYR A 472 10.84 26.93 -9.24
N LEU A 473 9.52 27.14 -9.19
CA LEU A 473 8.74 27.53 -10.37
C LEU A 473 9.15 28.90 -10.93
N ASP A 474 9.52 29.85 -10.07
CA ASP A 474 10.00 31.17 -10.48
C ASP A 474 11.39 31.07 -11.12
N SER A 475 12.24 30.15 -10.68
CA SER A 475 13.53 29.86 -11.33
C SER A 475 13.40 29.27 -12.73
N CYS A 476 12.26 28.66 -13.07
CA CYS A 476 11.96 28.13 -14.40
C CYS A 476 11.46 29.19 -15.40
N ILE A 477 11.17 30.42 -14.93
CA ILE A 477 10.80 31.56 -15.78
C ILE A 477 12.11 32.19 -16.26
N ARG A 478 12.27 32.33 -17.57
CA ARG A 478 13.46 32.91 -18.20
C ARG A 478 13.16 34.27 -18.83
#